data_4d109952320395410e8f31c29c74f696
#
_entry.id   4d109952320395410e8f31c29c74f696
#
_cell.length_a   1.000
_cell.length_b   1.000
_cell.length_c   1.000
_cell.angle_alpha   90.00
_cell.angle_beta   90.00
_cell.angle_gamma   90.00
#
_symmetry.space_group_name_H-M   'P 1'
#
loop_
_entity.id
_entity.type
_entity.pdbx_description
1 polymer ?
#
loop_
_entity_poly.entity_id
_entity_poly.type
_entity_poly.pdbx_seq_one_letter_code
_entity_poly.pdbx_strand_id
1 'polypeptide(L)'
;VDAFAGTGALGFEAASRGAASVFMNELDAGLAQQLQGLKTRLRAEQVQIARGDAIGFLRQRAPLSVDLVLLDPPFGADALFEPALAATHACLAGGGLAYLEAPRQWSGEELAALGFALHRHMKAGAVHAHLLRKVESES
;
A
#
# COMPACT_ATOMS: atom_id res chain seq x y z
N VAL A 1 -4.58 3.41 2.29
CA VAL A 1 -3.20 3.93 2.42
C VAL A 1 -2.39 3.54 1.20
N ASP A 2 -1.75 4.50 0.59
CA ASP A 2 -0.79 4.30 -0.50
C ASP A 2 0.60 4.63 0.05
N ALA A 3 1.34 3.59 0.43
CA ALA A 3 2.56 3.74 1.21
C ALA A 3 3.77 4.23 0.39
N PHE A 4 3.79 3.92 -0.92
CA PHE A 4 4.84 4.31 -1.87
C PHE A 4 4.17 5.07 -3.02
N ALA A 5 3.67 6.26 -2.76
CA ALA A 5 2.71 6.90 -3.66
C ALA A 5 3.26 7.24 -5.05
N GLY A 6 4.53 7.63 -5.18
CA GLY A 6 5.13 7.96 -6.46
C GLY A 6 4.36 9.05 -7.18
N THR A 7 3.82 8.73 -8.36
CA THR A 7 3.00 9.65 -9.15
C THR A 7 1.57 9.81 -8.60
N GLY A 8 1.17 8.96 -7.67
CA GLY A 8 -0.15 9.00 -7.07
C GLY A 8 -1.23 8.23 -7.83
N ALA A 9 -0.88 7.51 -8.89
CA ALA A 9 -1.85 6.85 -9.75
C ALA A 9 -2.79 5.93 -8.98
N LEU A 10 -2.26 5.08 -8.11
CA LEU A 10 -3.08 4.12 -7.35
C LEU A 10 -3.95 4.82 -6.30
N GLY A 11 -3.37 5.72 -5.51
CA GLY A 11 -4.11 6.40 -4.44
C GLY A 11 -5.20 7.32 -4.98
N PHE A 12 -4.92 8.08 -6.03
CA PHE A 12 -5.92 8.95 -6.66
C PHE A 12 -7.02 8.15 -7.34
N GLU A 13 -6.68 6.98 -7.92
CA GLU A 13 -7.69 6.08 -8.47
C GLU A 13 -8.63 5.58 -7.38
N ALA A 14 -8.09 5.20 -6.22
CA ALA A 14 -8.92 4.79 -5.08
C ALA A 14 -9.84 5.93 -4.64
N ALA A 15 -9.33 7.16 -4.58
CA ALA A 15 -10.13 8.32 -4.23
C ALA A 15 -11.25 8.56 -5.24
N SER A 16 -10.96 8.45 -6.54
CA SER A 16 -11.94 8.66 -7.60
C SER A 16 -13.04 7.60 -7.58
N ARG A 17 -12.75 6.41 -7.07
CA ARG A 17 -13.73 5.31 -6.95
C ARG A 17 -14.52 5.35 -5.65
N GLY A 18 -14.39 6.41 -4.87
CA GLY A 18 -15.24 6.64 -3.72
C GLY A 18 -14.66 6.30 -2.37
N ALA A 19 -13.34 6.09 -2.27
CA ALA A 19 -12.71 5.93 -0.96
C ALA A 19 -12.97 7.18 -0.13
N ALA A 20 -13.45 7.00 1.10
CA ALA A 20 -13.81 8.10 1.98
C ALA A 20 -12.57 8.89 2.43
N SER A 21 -11.44 8.20 2.59
CA SER A 21 -10.20 8.78 3.08
C SER A 21 -9.03 8.01 2.46
N VAL A 22 -8.08 8.73 1.90
CA VAL A 22 -6.86 8.16 1.30
C VAL A 22 -5.65 8.87 1.87
N PHE A 23 -4.74 8.10 2.48
CA PHE A 23 -3.46 8.60 2.95
C PHE A 23 -2.38 8.13 1.98
N MET A 24 -1.64 9.09 1.42
CA MET A 24 -0.55 8.83 0.48
C MET A 24 0.76 9.26 1.12
N ASN A 25 1.75 8.40 1.10
CA ASN A 25 3.07 8.69 1.63
C ASN A 25 4.12 8.60 0.53
N GLU A 26 5.04 9.55 0.49
CA GLU A 26 6.12 9.59 -0.49
C GLU A 26 7.40 10.08 0.16
N LEU A 27 8.50 9.36 -0.07
CA LEU A 27 9.81 9.70 0.48
C LEU A 27 10.44 10.89 -0.21
N ASP A 28 10.29 10.99 -1.54
CA ASP A 28 10.92 12.03 -2.35
C ASP A 28 10.17 13.35 -2.21
N ALA A 29 10.89 14.42 -1.85
CA ALA A 29 10.29 15.74 -1.63
C ALA A 29 9.65 16.32 -2.88
N GLY A 30 10.28 16.14 -4.04
CA GLY A 30 9.76 16.64 -5.31
C GLY A 30 8.48 15.94 -5.71
N LEU A 31 8.43 14.61 -5.57
CA LEU A 31 7.23 13.84 -5.85
C LEU A 31 6.11 14.17 -4.86
N ALA A 32 6.42 14.33 -3.58
CA ALA A 32 5.42 14.72 -2.59
C ALA A 32 4.81 16.08 -2.93
N GLN A 33 5.61 17.04 -3.39
CA GLN A 33 5.11 18.34 -3.82
C GLN A 33 4.22 18.22 -5.04
N GLN A 34 4.59 17.37 -6.02
CA GLN A 34 3.76 17.11 -7.20
C GLN A 34 2.40 16.50 -6.80
N LEU A 35 2.39 15.60 -5.81
CA LEU A 35 1.16 15.01 -5.29
C LEU A 35 0.25 16.07 -4.67
N GLN A 36 0.81 17.02 -3.92
CA GLN A 36 0.03 18.13 -3.36
C GLN A 36 -0.60 19.00 -4.46
N GLY A 37 0.17 19.29 -5.51
CA GLY A 37 -0.34 20.03 -6.65
C GLY A 37 -1.47 19.29 -7.37
N LEU A 38 -1.34 17.98 -7.54
CA LEU A 38 -2.35 17.16 -8.19
C LEU A 38 -3.62 17.08 -7.34
N LYS A 39 -3.46 16.90 -6.02
CA LYS A 39 -4.58 16.93 -5.08
C LYS A 39 -5.40 18.22 -5.23
N THR A 40 -4.71 19.36 -5.28
CA THR A 40 -5.36 20.66 -5.42
C THR A 40 -6.13 20.77 -6.74
N ARG A 41 -5.48 20.36 -7.86
CA ARG A 41 -6.11 20.42 -9.19
C ARG A 41 -7.33 19.51 -9.29
N LEU A 42 -7.27 18.32 -8.68
CA LEU A 42 -8.37 17.35 -8.70
C LEU A 42 -9.42 17.62 -7.63
N ARG A 43 -9.18 18.59 -6.74
CA ARG A 43 -10.04 18.88 -5.59
C ARG A 43 -10.32 17.62 -4.75
N ALA A 44 -9.27 16.82 -4.56
CA ALA A 44 -9.36 15.55 -3.84
C ALA A 44 -9.21 15.79 -2.34
N GLU A 45 -10.24 16.35 -1.71
CA GLU A 45 -10.20 16.75 -0.30
C GLU A 45 -10.01 15.56 0.64
N GLN A 46 -10.48 14.37 0.26
CA GLN A 46 -10.32 13.14 1.03
C GLN A 46 -8.90 12.59 1.03
N VAL A 47 -8.01 13.11 0.19
CA VAL A 47 -6.61 12.66 0.10
C VAL A 47 -5.76 13.49 1.03
N GLN A 48 -4.93 12.84 1.84
CA GLN A 48 -3.91 13.47 2.67
C GLN A 48 -2.54 12.94 2.24
N ILE A 49 -1.57 13.84 2.10
CA ILE A 49 -0.24 13.50 1.62
C ILE A 49 0.77 13.73 2.74
N ALA A 50 1.56 12.70 3.01
CA ALA A 50 2.67 12.75 3.97
C ALA A 50 3.98 12.52 3.23
N ARG A 51 5.06 13.02 3.81
CA ARG A 51 6.40 12.80 3.31
C ARG A 51 7.21 12.05 4.35
N GLY A 52 7.80 10.92 3.95
CA GLY A 52 8.65 10.16 4.84
C GLY A 52 8.83 8.72 4.40
N ASP A 53 9.45 7.95 5.28
CA ASP A 53 9.67 6.53 5.08
C ASP A 53 8.36 5.75 5.11
N ALA A 54 8.16 4.88 4.12
CA ALA A 54 6.92 4.12 3.96
C ALA A 54 6.63 3.19 5.15
N ILE A 55 7.65 2.51 5.63
CA ILE A 55 7.49 1.57 6.74
C ILE A 55 7.16 2.31 8.02
N GLY A 56 7.84 3.42 8.29
CA GLY A 56 7.52 4.29 9.42
C GLY A 56 6.10 4.82 9.35
N PHE A 57 5.66 5.23 8.16
CA PHE A 57 4.29 5.70 7.95
C PHE A 57 3.27 4.61 8.28
N LEU A 58 3.48 3.37 7.78
CA LEU A 58 2.59 2.25 8.06
C LEU A 58 2.55 1.93 9.55
N ARG A 59 3.69 1.95 10.23
CA ARG A 59 3.77 1.65 11.66
C ARG A 59 3.07 2.70 12.53
N GLN A 60 2.90 3.91 12.02
CA GLN A 60 2.19 4.98 12.73
C GLN A 60 0.67 4.89 12.59
N ARG A 61 0.16 4.04 11.69
CA ARG A 61 -1.28 3.83 11.57
C ARG A 61 -1.79 3.07 12.79
N ALA A 62 -2.97 3.44 13.25
CA ALA A 62 -3.59 2.72 14.36
C ALA A 62 -3.82 1.25 13.98
N PRO A 63 -3.67 0.31 14.92
CA PRO A 63 -3.97 -1.09 14.64
C PRO A 63 -5.41 -1.26 14.16
N LEU A 64 -5.63 -2.14 13.19
CA LEU A 64 -6.95 -2.53 12.69
C LEU A 64 -7.78 -1.35 12.13
N SER A 65 -7.11 -0.31 11.63
CA SER A 65 -7.77 0.93 11.22
C SER A 65 -7.88 1.13 9.70
N VAL A 66 -7.19 0.31 8.91
CA VAL A 66 -7.06 0.52 7.46
C VAL A 66 -7.75 -0.60 6.71
N ASP A 67 -8.54 -0.26 5.71
CA ASP A 67 -9.28 -1.23 4.90
C ASP A 67 -8.47 -1.73 3.70
N LEU A 68 -7.61 -0.88 3.13
CA LEU A 68 -6.80 -1.21 1.97
C LEU A 68 -5.45 -0.53 2.06
N VAL A 69 -4.38 -1.29 1.85
CA VAL A 69 -3.03 -0.77 1.73
C VAL A 69 -2.50 -1.09 0.34
N LEU A 70 -1.98 -0.07 -0.35
CA LEU A 70 -1.35 -0.19 -1.66
C LEU A 70 0.16 -0.16 -1.47
N LEU A 71 0.83 -1.21 -1.93
CA LEU A 71 2.28 -1.40 -1.78
C LEU A 71 2.91 -1.56 -3.16
N ASP A 72 3.65 -0.54 -3.59
CA ASP A 72 4.41 -0.56 -4.83
C ASP A 72 5.83 -0.05 -4.54
N PRO A 73 6.66 -0.87 -3.84
CA PRO A 73 8.02 -0.47 -3.51
C PRO A 73 8.84 -0.16 -4.75
N PRO A 74 9.80 0.77 -4.67
CA PRO A 74 10.62 1.12 -5.82
C PRO A 74 11.46 -0.07 -6.30
N PHE A 75 11.78 -0.06 -7.59
CA PHE A 75 12.60 -1.11 -8.20
C PHE A 75 13.92 -1.28 -7.45
N GLY A 76 14.30 -2.52 -7.19
CA GLY A 76 15.54 -2.84 -6.47
C GLY A 76 15.46 -2.76 -4.95
N ALA A 77 14.28 -2.45 -4.39
CA ALA A 77 14.10 -2.31 -2.95
C ALA A 77 13.56 -3.59 -2.31
N ASP A 78 14.10 -4.74 -2.66
CA ASP A 78 13.60 -6.06 -2.22
C ASP A 78 13.59 -6.21 -0.70
N ALA A 79 14.51 -5.57 0.00
CA ALA A 79 14.58 -5.62 1.46
C ALA A 79 13.40 -4.94 2.15
N LEU A 80 12.62 -4.12 1.44
CA LEU A 80 11.47 -3.42 2.00
C LEU A 80 10.21 -4.28 2.06
N PHE A 81 10.12 -5.36 1.28
CA PHE A 81 8.88 -6.12 1.14
C PHE A 81 8.40 -6.75 2.45
N GLU A 82 9.26 -7.50 3.13
CA GLU A 82 8.86 -8.16 4.38
C GLU A 82 8.47 -7.15 5.47
N PRO A 83 9.30 -6.12 5.78
CA PRO A 83 8.90 -5.13 6.78
C PRO A 83 7.62 -4.37 6.39
N ALA A 84 7.43 -4.07 5.11
CA ALA A 84 6.22 -3.39 4.64
C ALA A 84 4.99 -4.27 4.83
N LEU A 85 5.08 -5.56 4.49
CA LEU A 85 3.98 -6.50 4.69
C LEU A 85 3.66 -6.71 6.16
N ALA A 86 4.68 -6.80 7.02
CA ALA A 86 4.47 -6.92 8.46
C ALA A 86 3.75 -5.68 9.04
N ALA A 87 4.19 -4.49 8.65
CA ALA A 87 3.57 -3.25 9.11
C ALA A 87 2.13 -3.11 8.57
N THR A 88 1.90 -3.54 7.33
CA THR A 88 0.58 -3.57 6.70
C THR A 88 -0.36 -4.49 7.47
N HIS A 89 0.10 -5.69 7.83
CA HIS A 89 -0.72 -6.64 8.58
C HIS A 89 -1.20 -6.03 9.90
N ALA A 90 -0.33 -5.31 10.59
CA ALA A 90 -0.67 -4.71 11.89
C ALA A 90 -1.75 -3.63 11.76
N CYS A 91 -1.75 -2.82 10.69
CA CYS A 91 -2.71 -1.73 10.56
C CYS A 91 -4.00 -2.11 9.82
N LEU A 92 -4.04 -3.23 9.11
CA LEU A 92 -5.24 -3.66 8.40
C LEU A 92 -6.34 -4.13 9.37
N ALA A 93 -7.54 -3.69 9.09
CA ALA A 93 -8.74 -4.22 9.75
C ALA A 93 -8.94 -5.69 9.37
N GLY A 94 -9.70 -6.43 10.19
CA GLY A 94 -10.06 -7.80 9.86
C GLY A 94 -10.77 -7.87 8.51
N GLY A 95 -10.31 -8.77 7.64
CA GLY A 95 -10.80 -8.85 6.27
C GLY A 95 -10.25 -7.79 5.34
N GLY A 96 -9.36 -6.93 5.83
CA GLY A 96 -8.72 -5.90 5.00
C GLY A 96 -7.83 -6.48 3.92
N LEU A 97 -7.57 -5.69 2.89
CA LEU A 97 -6.85 -6.10 1.69
C LEU A 97 -5.55 -5.32 1.54
N ALA A 98 -4.54 -5.99 1.01
CA ALA A 98 -3.31 -5.34 0.55
C ALA A 98 -3.11 -5.64 -0.93
N TYR A 99 -2.73 -4.61 -1.68
CA TYR A 99 -2.34 -4.75 -3.08
C TYR A 99 -0.83 -4.57 -3.16
N LEU A 100 -0.14 -5.57 -3.69
CA LEU A 100 1.32 -5.60 -3.77
C LEU A 100 1.79 -5.75 -5.20
N GLU A 101 2.58 -4.81 -5.70
CA GLU A 101 3.31 -4.96 -6.95
C GLU A 101 4.75 -5.36 -6.64
N ALA A 102 5.24 -6.41 -7.31
CA ALA A 102 6.57 -6.95 -7.06
C ALA A 102 7.20 -7.44 -8.37
N PRO A 103 8.56 -7.54 -8.42
CA PRO A 103 9.25 -8.04 -9.60
C PRO A 103 9.16 -9.57 -9.74
N ARG A 104 8.60 -10.26 -8.75
CA ARG A 104 8.40 -11.71 -8.78
C ARG A 104 7.07 -12.07 -8.16
N GLN A 105 6.62 -13.28 -8.41
CA GLN A 105 5.46 -13.82 -7.72
C GLN A 105 5.88 -14.30 -6.32
N TRP A 106 5.17 -13.84 -5.31
CA TRP A 106 5.31 -14.33 -3.94
C TRP A 106 4.50 -15.61 -3.79
N SER A 107 5.06 -16.61 -3.12
CA SER A 107 4.36 -17.87 -2.91
C SER A 107 3.31 -17.75 -1.81
N GLY A 108 2.32 -18.65 -1.86
CA GLY A 108 1.31 -18.73 -0.79
C GLY A 108 1.92 -19.01 0.57
N GLU A 109 2.99 -19.81 0.64
CA GLU A 109 3.68 -20.12 1.89
C GLU A 109 4.39 -18.91 2.47
N GLU A 110 5.10 -18.14 1.62
CA GLU A 110 5.75 -16.90 2.06
C GLU A 110 4.72 -15.91 2.62
N LEU A 111 3.60 -15.76 1.94
CA LEU A 111 2.55 -14.84 2.33
C LEU A 111 1.85 -15.31 3.61
N ALA A 112 1.60 -16.60 3.74
CA ALA A 112 0.99 -17.17 4.94
C ALA A 112 1.86 -16.93 6.18
N ALA A 113 3.18 -17.02 6.03
CA ALA A 113 4.13 -16.74 7.13
C ALA A 113 4.02 -15.28 7.62
N LEU A 114 3.59 -14.37 6.75
CA LEU A 114 3.40 -12.95 7.08
C LEU A 114 1.94 -12.61 7.43
N GLY A 115 1.07 -13.61 7.48
CA GLY A 115 -0.33 -13.42 7.87
C GLY A 115 -1.27 -13.05 6.72
N PHE A 116 -0.91 -13.41 5.48
CA PHE A 116 -1.74 -13.09 4.31
C PHE A 116 -2.11 -14.34 3.53
N ALA A 117 -3.30 -14.31 2.94
CA ALA A 117 -3.73 -15.26 1.93
C ALA A 117 -3.74 -14.57 0.56
N LEU A 118 -3.22 -15.26 -0.45
CA LEU A 118 -3.26 -14.77 -1.83
C LEU A 118 -4.69 -14.92 -2.35
N HIS A 119 -5.34 -13.79 -2.63
CA HIS A 119 -6.68 -13.78 -3.19
C HIS A 119 -6.65 -13.80 -4.72
N ARG A 120 -5.74 -13.03 -5.32
CA ARG A 120 -5.59 -12.97 -6.78
C ARG A 120 -4.16 -12.57 -7.14
N HIS A 121 -3.65 -13.14 -8.22
CA HIS A 121 -2.35 -12.78 -8.79
C HIS A 121 -2.51 -12.53 -10.27
N MET A 122 -1.87 -11.46 -10.77
CA MET A 122 -1.82 -11.15 -12.19
C MET A 122 -0.39 -10.75 -12.56
N LYS A 123 0.05 -11.14 -13.75
CA LYS A 123 1.34 -10.73 -14.29
C LYS A 123 1.12 -9.82 -15.49
N ALA A 124 1.77 -8.67 -15.47
CA ALA A 124 1.78 -7.72 -16.59
C ALA A 124 3.23 -7.33 -16.85
N GLY A 125 3.80 -7.85 -17.96
CA GLY A 125 5.22 -7.66 -18.25
C GLY A 125 6.09 -8.25 -17.16
N ALA A 126 6.97 -7.44 -16.57
CA ALA A 126 7.86 -7.85 -15.49
C ALA A 126 7.24 -7.63 -14.10
N VAL A 127 6.00 -7.13 -14.02
CA VAL A 127 5.35 -6.79 -12.76
C VAL A 127 4.36 -7.89 -12.37
N HIS A 128 4.44 -8.33 -11.12
CA HIS A 128 3.49 -9.26 -10.53
C HIS A 128 2.62 -8.50 -9.54
N ALA A 129 1.33 -8.42 -9.83
CA ALA A 129 0.35 -7.78 -8.96
C ALA A 129 -0.34 -8.85 -8.10
N HIS A 130 -0.38 -8.60 -6.81
CA HIS A 130 -0.97 -9.52 -5.84
C HIS A 130 -2.06 -8.80 -5.07
N LEU A 131 -3.24 -9.39 -5.02
CA LEU A 131 -4.28 -8.95 -4.09
C LEU A 131 -4.28 -9.93 -2.92
N LEU A 132 -3.98 -9.41 -1.74
CA LEU A 132 -3.78 -10.19 -0.53
C LEU A 132 -4.88 -9.87 0.47
N ARG A 133 -5.34 -10.87 1.19
CA ARG A 133 -6.27 -10.69 2.30
C ARG A 133 -5.56 -11.00 3.61
N LYS A 134 -5.77 -10.14 4.60
CA LYS A 134 -5.27 -10.38 5.94
C LYS A 134 -5.94 -11.62 6.52
N VAL A 135 -5.13 -12.55 7.00
CA VAL A 135 -5.59 -13.71 7.76
C VAL A 135 -5.39 -13.37 9.23
N GLU A 136 -6.45 -13.50 9.99
CA GLU A 136 -6.34 -13.31 11.43
C GLU A 136 -5.71 -14.54 12.06
N SER A 137 -4.76 -14.28 12.97
CA SER A 137 -4.16 -15.37 13.71
C SER A 137 -5.19 -15.91 14.70
N GLU A 138 -5.38 -17.23 14.69
CA GLU A 138 -6.11 -17.89 15.76
C GLU A 138 -5.28 -17.75 17.04
N SER A 139 -5.88 -17.14 18.02
CA SER A 139 -5.27 -17.03 19.35
C SER A 139 -5.62 -18.23 20.22
#